data_3e3fc2fcf36a9ec9d456629cb5d02e9b
#
_entry.id   3e3fc2fcf36a9ec9d456629cb5d02e9b
#
_cell.length_a   1.000
_cell.length_b   1.000
_cell.length_c   1.000
_cell.angle_alpha   90.00
_cell.angle_beta   90.00
_cell.angle_gamma   90.00
#
_symmetry.space_group_name_H-M   'P 1'
#
loop_
_entity.id
_entity.type
_entity.pdbx_description
1 polymer ?
#
loop_
_entity_poly.entity_id
_entity_poly.type
_entity_poly.pdbx_seq_one_letter_code
_entity_poly.pdbx_strand_id
1 'polypeptide(L)'
;LHENGKVNAAPFSFFNMIGDDPPMLMFCPGNREDGTPKDTARNCRRTGEFVVNLVDEPLGEVMVRTSASLAEDLSETESEGLATSASSTIATPRIAQAPAALECKLHDIWELGGNRMIIGLVQCVHVRDELFDPVTLRIRAQAYHSIGRMAVPDWYCRTDDQYEMKRPR
;
A
#
# COMPACT_ATOMS: atom_id res chain seq x y z
N LEU A 1 5.97 -7.52 -8.24
CA LEU A 1 6.47 -7.64 -9.63
C LEU A 1 5.71 -8.75 -10.36
N HIS A 2 5.38 -8.53 -11.65
CA HIS A 2 4.93 -9.57 -12.57
C HIS A 2 6.07 -10.54 -12.93
N GLU A 3 5.78 -11.65 -13.60
CA GLU A 3 6.80 -12.62 -14.05
C GLU A 3 7.78 -12.01 -15.05
N ASN A 4 7.32 -11.09 -15.88
CA ASN A 4 8.13 -10.35 -16.85
C ASN A 4 8.97 -9.21 -16.22
N GLY A 5 8.94 -9.04 -14.89
CA GLY A 5 9.67 -8.01 -14.14
C GLY A 5 9.00 -6.66 -14.08
N LYS A 6 7.87 -6.44 -14.74
CA LYS A 6 7.12 -5.20 -14.65
C LYS A 6 6.45 -5.02 -13.29
N VAL A 7 6.22 -3.76 -12.91
CA VAL A 7 5.63 -3.41 -11.62
C VAL A 7 4.11 -3.45 -11.71
N ASN A 8 3.48 -4.27 -10.86
CA ASN A 8 2.05 -4.23 -10.62
C ASN A 8 1.74 -3.29 -9.47
N ALA A 9 0.78 -2.39 -9.65
CA ALA A 9 0.27 -1.49 -8.62
C ALA A 9 -1.26 -1.47 -8.64
N ALA A 10 -1.87 -1.71 -7.48
CA ALA A 10 -3.32 -1.70 -7.33
C ALA A 10 -3.72 -1.16 -5.95
N PRO A 11 -4.84 -0.40 -5.84
CA PRO A 11 -5.33 0.11 -4.57
C PRO A 11 -6.15 -0.92 -3.83
N PHE A 12 -5.97 -0.94 -2.50
CA PHE A 12 -6.75 -1.78 -1.59
C PHE A 12 -7.19 -0.96 -0.38
N SER A 13 -8.49 -0.92 -0.11
CA SER A 13 -9.06 -0.22 1.04
C SER A 13 -9.19 -1.11 2.28
N PHE A 14 -9.21 -2.43 2.12
CA PHE A 14 -9.10 -3.34 3.25
C PHE A 14 -7.64 -3.48 3.65
N PHE A 15 -7.17 -2.56 4.47
CA PHE A 15 -5.78 -2.45 4.91
C PHE A 15 -5.72 -2.03 6.38
N ASN A 16 -4.85 -2.66 7.16
CA ASN A 16 -4.54 -2.22 8.52
C ASN A 16 -3.17 -2.72 9.01
N MET A 17 -2.58 -2.00 9.99
CA MET A 17 -1.54 -2.55 10.85
C MET A 17 -2.19 -3.51 11.85
N ILE A 18 -1.56 -4.66 12.10
CA ILE A 18 -2.09 -5.71 12.99
C ILE A 18 -1.15 -6.09 14.14
N GLY A 19 0.05 -5.56 14.16
CA GLY A 19 1.02 -5.78 15.22
C GLY A 19 2.17 -4.79 15.16
N ASP A 20 2.84 -4.57 16.28
CA ASP A 20 3.98 -3.67 16.46
C ASP A 20 5.27 -4.43 16.85
N ASP A 21 5.15 -5.61 17.44
CA ASP A 21 6.27 -6.48 17.79
C ASP A 21 5.95 -7.96 17.50
N PRO A 22 6.35 -8.48 16.33
CA PRO A 22 6.98 -7.78 15.20
C PRO A 22 6.01 -6.85 14.47
N PRO A 23 6.51 -5.83 13.75
CA PRO A 23 5.66 -4.92 13.00
C PRO A 23 5.02 -5.62 11.81
N MET A 24 3.71 -5.79 11.85
CA MET A 24 2.94 -6.52 10.86
C MET A 24 1.76 -5.71 10.35
N LEU A 25 1.42 -5.94 9.10
CA LEU A 25 0.26 -5.37 8.43
C LEU A 25 -0.50 -6.41 7.62
N MET A 26 -1.73 -6.09 7.28
CA MET A 26 -2.53 -6.91 6.36
C MET A 26 -3.24 -6.06 5.32
N PHE A 27 -3.53 -6.66 4.17
CA PHE A 27 -4.51 -6.16 3.22
C PHE A 27 -5.27 -7.31 2.56
N CYS A 28 -6.47 -7.03 2.03
CA CYS A 28 -7.36 -8.08 1.51
C CYS A 28 -7.76 -7.81 0.06
N PRO A 29 -7.04 -8.34 -0.94
CA PRO A 29 -7.51 -8.37 -2.31
C PRO A 29 -8.67 -9.36 -2.47
N GLY A 30 -9.73 -8.92 -3.17
CA GLY A 30 -10.78 -9.80 -3.64
C GLY A 30 -10.38 -10.59 -4.88
N ASN A 31 -11.26 -11.49 -5.32
CA ASN A 31 -11.14 -12.17 -6.60
C ASN A 31 -11.54 -11.26 -7.76
N ARG A 32 -11.15 -11.65 -8.97
CA ARG A 32 -11.73 -11.17 -10.22
C ARG A 32 -13.15 -11.74 -10.36
N GLU A 33 -13.92 -11.24 -11.33
CA GLU A 33 -15.30 -11.69 -11.60
C GLU A 33 -15.39 -13.18 -11.95
N ASP A 34 -14.36 -13.73 -12.58
CA ASP A 34 -14.22 -15.14 -12.90
C ASP A 34 -13.82 -16.04 -11.71
N GLY A 35 -13.69 -15.46 -10.52
CA GLY A 35 -13.29 -16.14 -9.29
C GLY A 35 -11.78 -16.33 -9.13
N THR A 36 -10.94 -15.91 -10.10
CA THR A 36 -9.49 -16.04 -10.01
C THR A 36 -8.85 -14.96 -9.11
N PRO A 37 -7.68 -15.24 -8.53
CA PRO A 37 -6.93 -14.23 -7.76
C PRO A 37 -6.52 -13.04 -8.63
N LYS A 38 -6.60 -11.82 -8.08
CA LYS A 38 -5.98 -10.64 -8.69
C LYS A 38 -4.46 -10.79 -8.76
N ASP A 39 -3.83 -10.06 -9.69
CA ASP A 39 -2.38 -10.10 -9.93
C ASP A 39 -1.56 -9.84 -8.66
N THR A 40 -1.97 -8.88 -7.85
CA THR A 40 -1.30 -8.59 -6.59
C THR A 40 -1.20 -9.82 -5.68
N ALA A 41 -2.30 -10.60 -5.54
CA ALA A 41 -2.28 -11.80 -4.72
C ALA A 41 -1.37 -12.90 -5.30
N ARG A 42 -1.41 -13.08 -6.63
CA ARG A 42 -0.52 -14.03 -7.33
C ARG A 42 0.95 -13.63 -7.17
N ASN A 43 1.24 -12.35 -7.39
CA ASN A 43 2.59 -11.81 -7.31
C ASN A 43 3.15 -11.90 -5.87
N CYS A 44 2.38 -11.54 -4.84
CA CYS A 44 2.81 -11.70 -3.44
C CYS A 44 3.13 -13.16 -3.10
N ARG A 45 2.30 -14.11 -3.55
CA ARG A 45 2.53 -15.54 -3.32
C ARG A 45 3.81 -16.03 -4.02
N ARG A 46 4.06 -15.56 -5.25
CA ARG A 46 5.21 -15.95 -6.05
C ARG A 46 6.52 -15.34 -5.56
N THR A 47 6.52 -14.02 -5.26
CA THR A 47 7.75 -13.30 -4.89
C THR A 47 8.08 -13.37 -3.41
N GLY A 48 7.10 -13.64 -2.56
CA GLY A 48 7.27 -13.59 -1.10
C GLY A 48 7.48 -12.18 -0.55
N GLU A 49 7.14 -11.14 -1.32
CA GLU A 49 7.37 -9.75 -0.93
C GLU A 49 6.41 -8.78 -1.63
N PHE A 50 6.25 -7.61 -1.03
CA PHE A 50 5.46 -6.51 -1.59
C PHE A 50 5.78 -5.18 -0.90
N VAL A 51 5.36 -4.08 -1.51
CA VAL A 51 5.43 -2.75 -0.90
C VAL A 51 4.02 -2.19 -0.73
N VAL A 52 3.72 -1.68 0.47
CA VAL A 52 2.56 -0.84 0.71
C VAL A 52 2.97 0.61 0.56
N ASN A 53 2.39 1.29 -0.42
CA ASN A 53 2.59 2.73 -0.63
C ASN A 53 1.37 3.46 -0.07
N LEU A 54 1.56 4.32 0.92
CA LEU A 54 0.49 5.14 1.46
C LEU A 54 0.12 6.24 0.45
N VAL A 55 -1.13 6.65 0.47
CA VAL A 55 -1.68 7.61 -0.50
C VAL A 55 -2.07 8.89 0.21
N ASP A 56 -1.57 10.01 -0.30
CA ASP A 56 -2.01 11.35 0.03
C ASP A 56 -2.94 11.91 -1.06
N GLU A 57 -3.51 13.09 -0.84
CA GLU A 57 -4.45 13.70 -1.79
C GLU A 57 -3.85 13.90 -3.20
N PRO A 58 -2.59 14.35 -3.36
CA PRO A 58 -1.96 14.48 -4.69
C PRO A 58 -1.87 13.17 -5.48
N LEU A 59 -1.75 12.02 -4.81
CA LEU A 59 -1.72 10.71 -5.45
C LEU A 59 -3.11 10.10 -5.65
N GLY A 60 -4.16 10.68 -5.07
CA GLY A 60 -5.50 10.09 -5.03
C GLY A 60 -6.07 9.73 -6.40
N GLU A 61 -6.03 10.66 -7.36
CA GLU A 61 -6.58 10.43 -8.69
C GLU A 61 -5.81 9.36 -9.48
N VAL A 62 -4.48 9.41 -9.46
CA VAL A 62 -3.68 8.41 -10.16
C VAL A 62 -3.81 7.04 -9.51
N MET A 63 -3.90 6.96 -8.18
CA MET A 63 -4.18 5.73 -7.45
C MET A 63 -5.52 5.12 -7.91
N VAL A 64 -6.57 5.91 -8.06
CA VAL A 64 -7.86 5.39 -8.57
C VAL A 64 -7.71 4.80 -9.97
N ARG A 65 -6.94 5.44 -10.85
CA ARG A 65 -6.71 4.93 -12.22
C ARG A 65 -5.95 3.60 -12.22
N THR A 66 -5.06 3.34 -11.25
CA THR A 66 -4.40 2.02 -11.11
C THR A 66 -5.35 0.89 -10.68
N SER A 67 -6.63 1.19 -10.41
CA SER A 67 -7.64 0.16 -10.16
C SER A 67 -8.18 -0.50 -11.45
N ALA A 68 -7.88 0.08 -12.62
CA ALA A 68 -8.30 -0.48 -13.90
C ALA A 68 -7.71 -1.87 -14.13
N SER A 69 -8.51 -2.77 -14.68
CA SER A 69 -8.03 -4.10 -15.05
C SER A 69 -7.22 -4.01 -16.34
N LEU A 70 -5.91 -4.18 -16.24
CA LEU A 70 -5.00 -4.28 -17.38
C LEU A 70 -4.76 -5.76 -17.74
N ALA A 71 -4.20 -6.00 -18.93
CA ALA A 71 -3.67 -7.31 -19.28
C ALA A 71 -2.47 -7.67 -18.38
N GLU A 72 -2.25 -8.95 -18.11
CA GLU A 72 -1.27 -9.45 -17.13
C GLU A 72 0.20 -9.03 -17.37
N ASP A 73 0.52 -8.66 -18.60
CA ASP A 73 1.86 -8.25 -19.02
C ASP A 73 2.06 -6.72 -18.98
N LEU A 74 1.02 -5.96 -18.61
CA LEU A 74 1.08 -4.50 -18.53
C LEU A 74 1.30 -4.05 -17.09
N SER A 75 1.89 -2.87 -16.95
CA SER A 75 2.22 -2.24 -15.67
C SER A 75 1.36 -1.02 -15.46
N GLU A 76 0.63 -0.98 -14.33
CA GLU A 76 -0.14 0.19 -13.95
C GLU A 76 0.78 1.40 -13.70
N THR A 77 1.99 1.18 -13.19
CA THR A 77 2.94 2.27 -12.98
C THR A 77 3.43 2.88 -14.30
N GLU A 78 3.70 2.06 -15.31
CA GLU A 78 4.06 2.55 -16.66
C GLU A 78 2.88 3.25 -17.33
N SER A 79 1.67 2.65 -17.27
CA SER A 79 0.46 3.19 -17.88
C SER A 79 0.08 4.56 -17.32
N GLU A 80 0.25 4.75 -16.00
CA GLU A 80 -0.13 5.97 -15.29
C GLU A 80 1.03 6.96 -15.07
N GLY A 81 2.21 6.67 -15.60
CA GLY A 81 3.39 7.53 -15.46
C GLY A 81 3.89 7.67 -14.02
N LEU A 82 3.67 6.65 -13.18
CA LEU A 82 4.17 6.62 -11.81
C LEU A 82 5.64 6.21 -11.79
N ALA A 83 6.50 7.11 -11.31
CA ALA A 83 7.90 6.79 -11.11
C ALA A 83 8.07 5.81 -9.96
N THR A 84 9.04 4.90 -10.10
CA THR A 84 9.42 3.96 -9.06
C THR A 84 10.81 4.25 -8.53
N SER A 85 11.07 3.89 -7.27
CA SER A 85 12.38 3.94 -6.63
C SER A 85 12.72 2.57 -6.07
N ALA A 86 14.00 2.23 -6.09
CA ALA A 86 14.48 0.97 -5.51
C ALA A 86 14.10 0.88 -4.02
N SER A 87 13.72 -0.31 -3.61
CA SER A 87 13.60 -0.69 -2.20
C SER A 87 14.97 -0.98 -1.59
N SER A 88 15.05 -0.97 -0.27
CA SER A 88 16.29 -1.19 0.48
C SER A 88 16.51 -2.66 0.87
N THR A 89 15.42 -3.40 1.11
CA THR A 89 15.47 -4.75 1.72
C THR A 89 14.83 -5.83 0.85
N ILE A 90 14.13 -5.43 -0.21
CA ILE A 90 13.41 -6.33 -1.13
C ILE A 90 13.62 -5.92 -2.59
N ALA A 91 13.30 -6.81 -3.53
CA ALA A 91 13.46 -6.51 -4.96
C ALA A 91 12.29 -5.68 -5.54
N THR A 92 11.09 -5.79 -4.96
CA THR A 92 9.91 -5.05 -5.40
C THR A 92 10.09 -3.55 -5.14
N PRO A 93 10.05 -2.67 -6.17
CA PRO A 93 10.25 -1.24 -5.99
C PRO A 93 9.04 -0.57 -5.33
N ARG A 94 9.27 0.60 -4.76
CA ARG A 94 8.24 1.49 -4.19
C ARG A 94 7.83 2.58 -5.18
N ILE A 95 6.64 3.14 -5.02
CA ILE A 95 6.20 4.34 -5.74
C ILE A 95 6.99 5.54 -5.21
N ALA A 96 7.72 6.23 -6.09
CA ALA A 96 8.60 7.34 -5.69
C ALA A 96 7.84 8.53 -5.08
N GLN A 97 6.63 8.78 -5.56
CA GLN A 97 5.78 9.89 -5.12
C GLN A 97 5.03 9.61 -3.81
N ALA A 98 5.02 8.37 -3.31
CA ALA A 98 4.30 8.04 -2.09
C ALA A 98 4.85 8.82 -0.87
N PRO A 99 3.98 9.36 0.01
CA PRO A 99 4.42 10.05 1.22
C PRO A 99 5.14 9.13 2.19
N ALA A 100 4.75 7.86 2.21
CA ALA A 100 5.44 6.79 2.92
C ALA A 100 5.26 5.47 2.19
N ALA A 101 6.24 4.57 2.32
CA ALA A 101 6.21 3.22 1.77
C ALA A 101 6.76 2.22 2.79
N LEU A 102 6.10 1.06 2.89
CA LEU A 102 6.47 -0.01 3.80
C LEU A 102 6.88 -1.24 2.98
N GLU A 103 8.14 -1.60 3.06
CA GLU A 103 8.68 -2.83 2.45
C GLU A 103 8.32 -4.03 3.31
N CYS A 104 7.70 -5.04 2.71
CA CYS A 104 7.17 -6.17 3.45
C CYS A 104 7.66 -7.49 2.87
N LYS A 105 8.02 -8.42 3.75
CA LYS A 105 8.09 -9.85 3.44
C LYS A 105 6.74 -10.48 3.72
N LEU A 106 6.30 -11.34 2.80
CA LEU A 106 5.09 -12.12 3.00
C LEU A 106 5.25 -13.03 4.23
N HIS A 107 4.32 -12.91 5.17
CA HIS A 107 4.26 -13.77 6.35
C HIS A 107 3.29 -14.93 6.13
N ASP A 108 2.06 -14.63 5.69
CA ASP A 108 1.04 -15.64 5.45
C ASP A 108 -0.05 -15.14 4.48
N ILE A 109 -0.83 -16.06 3.95
CA ILE A 109 -2.02 -15.76 3.13
C ILE A 109 -3.18 -16.65 3.60
N TRP A 110 -4.23 -16.01 4.12
CA TRP A 110 -5.46 -16.70 4.53
C TRP A 110 -6.56 -16.54 3.49
N GLU A 111 -7.09 -17.65 3.03
CA GLU A 111 -8.24 -17.66 2.11
C GLU A 111 -9.52 -17.39 2.89
N LEU A 112 -10.23 -16.31 2.57
CA LEU A 112 -11.44 -15.83 3.25
C LEU A 112 -12.60 -15.72 2.24
N GLY A 113 -13.15 -16.85 1.82
CA GLY A 113 -14.18 -16.86 0.78
C GLY A 113 -13.67 -16.27 -0.54
N GLY A 114 -14.30 -15.20 -1.01
CA GLY A 114 -13.88 -14.48 -2.23
C GLY A 114 -12.71 -13.51 -2.04
N ASN A 115 -12.12 -13.44 -0.85
CA ASN A 115 -11.01 -12.56 -0.53
C ASN A 115 -9.80 -13.36 -0.01
N ARG A 116 -8.65 -12.72 0.01
CA ARG A 116 -7.43 -13.25 0.65
C ARG A 116 -6.86 -12.21 1.58
N MET A 117 -6.69 -12.56 2.85
CA MET A 117 -5.92 -11.74 3.77
C MET A 117 -4.44 -12.03 3.55
N ILE A 118 -3.72 -11.07 3.01
CA ILE A 118 -2.27 -11.12 2.84
C ILE A 118 -1.64 -10.43 4.03
N ILE A 119 -0.82 -11.16 4.78
CA ILE A 119 -0.14 -10.68 5.98
C ILE A 119 1.34 -10.48 5.66
N GLY A 120 1.86 -9.29 5.96
CA GLY A 120 3.24 -8.92 5.74
C GLY A 120 3.97 -8.52 7.01
N LEU A 121 5.23 -8.95 7.10
CA LEU A 121 6.18 -8.47 8.10
C LEU A 121 6.93 -7.27 7.54
N VAL A 122 6.80 -6.11 8.16
CA VAL A 122 7.45 -4.88 7.72
C VAL A 122 8.96 -4.97 7.98
N GLN A 123 9.75 -4.75 6.93
CA GLN A 123 11.21 -4.79 6.96
C GLN A 123 11.85 -3.41 6.99
N CYS A 124 11.25 -2.46 6.28
CA CYS A 124 11.75 -1.09 6.16
C CYS A 124 10.58 -0.13 5.95
N VAL A 125 10.69 1.06 6.49
CA VAL A 125 9.73 2.14 6.28
C VAL A 125 10.47 3.32 5.66
N HIS A 126 9.99 3.79 4.52
CA HIS A 126 10.42 5.03 3.88
C HIS A 126 9.38 6.11 4.17
N VAL A 127 9.86 7.29 4.49
CA VAL A 127 9.01 8.47 4.73
C VAL A 127 9.67 9.67 4.06
N ARG A 128 8.91 10.53 3.41
CA ARG A 128 9.42 11.79 2.86
C ARG A 128 10.00 12.65 3.99
N ASP A 129 11.15 13.29 3.77
CA ASP A 129 11.90 14.02 4.79
C ASP A 129 11.08 15.11 5.47
N GLU A 130 10.23 15.82 4.72
CA GLU A 130 9.36 16.86 5.25
C GLU A 130 8.29 16.35 6.23
N LEU A 131 7.96 15.05 6.17
CA LEU A 131 6.98 14.41 7.04
C LEU A 131 7.60 13.84 8.32
N PHE A 132 8.92 13.76 8.39
CA PHE A 132 9.63 13.13 9.50
C PHE A 132 10.35 14.15 10.37
N ASP A 133 10.21 14.02 11.68
CA ASP A 133 10.97 14.79 12.65
C ASP A 133 12.13 13.94 13.18
N PRO A 134 13.38 14.23 12.79
CA PRO A 134 14.53 13.42 13.19
C PRO A 134 14.90 13.56 14.68
N VAL A 135 14.39 14.60 15.37
CA VAL A 135 14.65 14.81 16.80
C VAL A 135 13.72 13.93 17.64
N THR A 136 12.45 13.93 17.35
CA THR A 136 11.43 13.16 18.09
C THR A 136 11.23 11.76 17.52
N LEU A 137 11.78 11.46 16.35
CA LEU A 137 11.58 10.23 15.57
C LEU A 137 10.10 9.94 15.28
N ARG A 138 9.34 10.99 15.00
CA ARG A 138 7.88 10.91 14.76
C ARG A 138 7.49 11.51 13.41
N ILE A 139 6.36 11.07 12.92
CA ILE A 139 5.68 11.72 11.79
C ILE A 139 5.11 13.05 12.27
N ARG A 140 5.33 14.10 11.48
CA ARG A 140 4.67 15.41 11.66
C ARG A 140 3.22 15.28 11.23
N ALA A 141 2.34 14.95 12.17
CA ALA A 141 0.93 14.64 11.89
C ALA A 141 0.23 15.72 11.05
N GLN A 142 0.55 16.99 11.31
CA GLN A 142 -0.03 18.13 10.59
C GLN A 142 0.50 18.33 9.16
N ALA A 143 1.59 17.64 8.79
CA ALA A 143 2.16 17.69 7.44
C ALA A 143 1.74 16.48 6.58
N TYR A 144 1.16 15.45 7.17
CA TYR A 144 0.73 14.24 6.48
C TYR A 144 -0.78 14.23 6.25
N HIS A 145 -1.17 14.45 5.00
CA HIS A 145 -2.56 14.55 4.54
C HIS A 145 -2.98 13.27 3.81
N SER A 146 -3.11 12.18 4.55
CA SER A 146 -3.59 10.91 3.98
C SER A 146 -5.05 11.00 3.57
N ILE A 147 -5.44 10.17 2.61
CA ILE A 147 -6.84 9.99 2.24
C ILE A 147 -7.33 8.60 2.66
N GLY A 148 -8.63 8.50 2.95
CA GLY A 148 -9.28 7.25 3.30
C GLY A 148 -10.44 6.92 2.37
N ARG A 149 -10.56 5.66 1.94
CA ARG A 149 -11.75 5.18 1.25
C ARG A 149 -12.88 5.02 2.26
N MET A 150 -14.02 5.68 2.00
CA MET A 150 -15.15 5.70 2.93
C MET A 150 -16.31 4.82 2.48
N ALA A 151 -16.73 4.95 1.24
CA ALA A 151 -17.92 4.27 0.76
C ALA A 151 -17.90 4.06 -0.75
N VAL A 152 -18.76 3.16 -1.21
CA VAL A 152 -19.08 2.99 -2.62
C VAL A 152 -20.11 4.06 -3.07
N PRO A 153 -20.14 4.49 -4.34
CA PRO A 153 -19.22 4.01 -5.36
C PRO A 153 -17.79 4.58 -5.22
N ASP A 154 -17.59 5.89 -4.93
CA ASP A 154 -16.29 6.56 -5.12
C ASP A 154 -16.01 7.63 -4.06
N TRP A 155 -16.44 7.39 -2.81
CA TRP A 155 -16.28 8.35 -1.74
C TRP A 155 -14.98 8.16 -0.98
N TYR A 156 -14.25 9.27 -0.83
CA TYR A 156 -13.02 9.37 -0.03
C TYR A 156 -13.15 10.50 0.98
N CYS A 157 -12.37 10.45 2.05
CA CYS A 157 -12.21 11.55 3.00
C CYS A 157 -10.77 12.05 3.04
N ARG A 158 -10.61 13.32 3.41
CA ARG A 158 -9.34 13.89 3.89
C ARG A 158 -9.23 13.65 5.39
N THR A 159 -8.00 13.61 5.90
CA THR A 159 -7.72 13.43 7.33
C THR A 159 -7.15 14.70 7.96
N ASP A 160 -7.52 15.88 7.44
CA ASP A 160 -6.96 17.17 7.85
C ASP A 160 -7.59 17.71 9.14
N ASP A 161 -8.83 17.30 9.45
CA ASP A 161 -9.50 17.67 10.71
C ASP A 161 -9.00 16.77 11.86
N GLN A 162 -7.86 17.15 12.41
CA GLN A 162 -7.17 16.40 13.46
C GLN A 162 -7.22 17.16 14.78
N TYR A 163 -7.43 16.44 15.89
CA TYR A 163 -7.38 16.98 17.23
C TYR A 163 -6.63 16.07 18.20
N GLU A 164 -6.02 16.68 19.21
CA GLU A 164 -5.25 15.92 20.22
C GLU A 164 -6.17 15.38 21.32
N MET A 165 -6.07 14.08 21.62
CA MET A 165 -6.63 13.48 22.81
C MET A 165 -5.51 12.82 23.64
N LYS A 166 -5.29 13.35 24.86
CA LYS A 166 -4.25 12.82 25.76
C LYS A 166 -4.71 11.53 26.41
N ARG A 167 -3.87 10.50 26.29
CA ARG A 167 -4.10 9.24 27.04
C ARG A 167 -3.86 9.44 28.53
N PRO A 168 -4.67 8.83 29.42
CA PRO A 168 -4.34 8.73 30.82
C PRO A 168 -2.98 8.04 30.99
N ARG A 169 -2.20 8.52 31.95
CA ARG A 169 -0.92 7.90 32.35
C ARG A 169 -1.14 6.90 33.47
#